data_6966cc5061470064d4a20e8529c35c04
#
_entry.id   6966cc5061470064d4a20e8529c35c04
#
_cell.length_a   1.000
_cell.length_b   1.000
_cell.length_c   1.000
_cell.angle_alpha   90.00
_cell.angle_beta   90.00
_cell.angle_gamma   90.00
#
_symmetry.space_group_name_H-M   'P 1'
#
loop_
_entity.id
_entity.type
_entity.pdbx_description
1 polymer ?
#
loop_
_entity_poly.entity_id
_entity_poly.type
_entity_poly.pdbx_seq_one_letter_code
_entity_poly.pdbx_strand_id
1 'polypeptide(L)'
;MAPAILFAKHNAKGDYSNASVTSVYRSTKMHPDIQTAHEAIDKATESMTTDQLIWHPEGKWCTAEILEHLALAFGGTAKFLGKVAADGKSSASKMTMKQRIGIAVVTGGEFIPGGRKAPQGVTPKGMAADQVLPTIRKNLSDMDEAISACEAKLGTKIKIADHPVLGPLTVAQWRKFHKVHTRHHMKQVVALRAQMSNGQSKP
;
A
#
# COMPACT_ATOMS: atom_id res chain seq x y z
N MET A 1 -35.13 -49.31 -14.93
CA MET A 1 -34.11 -49.84 -15.86
C MET A 1 -32.86 -48.98 -15.71
N ALA A 2 -31.87 -49.51 -15.05
CA ALA A 2 -30.54 -48.94 -14.93
C ALA A 2 -29.62 -49.67 -15.92
N PRO A 3 -28.63 -49.05 -16.53
CA PRO A 3 -27.51 -49.82 -17.02
C PRO A 3 -26.22 -49.46 -16.25
N ALA A 4 -25.72 -50.49 -15.70
CA ALA A 4 -24.38 -51.12 -15.77
C ALA A 4 -23.17 -50.21 -15.62
N ILE A 5 -22.54 -50.42 -14.49
CA ILE A 5 -21.18 -50.10 -14.11
C ILE A 5 -20.22 -51.00 -14.93
N LEU A 6 -19.27 -50.38 -15.60
CA LEU A 6 -18.12 -51.10 -16.18
C LEU A 6 -16.85 -50.76 -15.38
N PHE A 7 -16.41 -51.74 -14.60
CA PHE A 7 -15.12 -51.75 -13.95
C PHE A 7 -14.03 -52.06 -15.02
N ALA A 8 -13.05 -51.19 -15.17
CA ALA A 8 -11.80 -51.53 -15.82
C ALA A 8 -10.69 -51.57 -14.76
N LYS A 9 -10.03 -52.74 -14.75
CA LYS A 9 -9.00 -53.18 -13.80
C LYS A 9 -7.69 -52.40 -13.95
N HIS A 10 -7.07 -52.20 -12.81
CA HIS A 10 -5.65 -51.96 -12.52
C HIS A 10 -4.67 -52.44 -13.59
N ASN A 11 -3.70 -51.58 -13.90
CA ASN A 11 -2.32 -52.06 -13.94
C ASN A 11 -1.36 -51.02 -13.36
N ALA A 12 -0.67 -51.46 -12.34
CA ALA A 12 0.33 -50.69 -11.61
C ALA A 12 1.65 -50.68 -12.37
N LYS A 13 2.25 -49.52 -12.55
CA LYS A 13 3.70 -49.33 -12.33
C LYS A 13 3.98 -47.84 -12.42
N GLY A 14 4.53 -47.38 -11.33
CA GLY A 14 4.80 -46.02 -10.96
C GLY A 14 5.67 -45.26 -11.92
N ASP A 15 5.39 -43.98 -11.91
CA ASP A 15 6.38 -42.93 -11.86
C ASP A 15 5.64 -41.69 -11.43
N TYR A 16 5.56 -41.46 -10.12
CA TYR A 16 5.30 -40.15 -9.58
C TYR A 16 6.56 -39.32 -9.78
N SER A 17 6.74 -38.80 -10.98
CA SER A 17 7.62 -37.66 -11.16
C SER A 17 7.00 -36.50 -10.35
N ASN A 18 7.62 -36.26 -9.22
CA ASN A 18 7.42 -35.10 -8.36
C ASN A 18 7.69 -33.88 -9.22
N ALA A 19 6.68 -33.45 -9.97
CA ALA A 19 6.66 -32.09 -10.50
C ALA A 19 6.53 -31.18 -9.29
N SER A 20 7.68 -30.85 -8.70
CA SER A 20 7.83 -29.72 -7.80
C SER A 20 7.14 -28.56 -8.45
N VAL A 21 5.94 -28.22 -7.96
CA VAL A 21 5.38 -26.89 -8.11
C VAL A 21 6.29 -25.97 -7.29
N THR A 22 7.46 -25.71 -7.87
CA THR A 22 8.31 -24.63 -7.42
C THR A 22 7.53 -23.37 -7.77
N SER A 23 6.69 -22.95 -6.84
CA SER A 23 6.16 -21.60 -6.80
C SER A 23 7.38 -20.71 -7.04
N VAL A 24 7.48 -20.14 -8.24
CA VAL A 24 8.46 -19.14 -8.58
C VAL A 24 8.04 -17.91 -7.77
N TYR A 25 8.38 -17.93 -6.49
CA TYR A 25 8.46 -16.74 -5.67
C TYR A 25 9.60 -15.92 -6.29
N ARG A 26 9.25 -15.22 -7.36
CA ARG A 26 10.09 -14.16 -7.89
C ARG A 26 10.04 -13.07 -6.80
N SER A 27 11.05 -13.08 -5.92
CA SER A 27 11.37 -11.96 -5.06
C SER A 27 11.68 -10.79 -5.99
N THR A 28 10.64 -10.12 -6.46
CA THR A 28 10.80 -8.85 -7.16
C THR A 28 11.24 -7.86 -6.10
N LYS A 29 12.50 -7.46 -6.17
CA LYS A 29 13.06 -6.43 -5.31
C LYS A 29 12.10 -5.22 -5.35
N MET A 30 11.61 -4.81 -4.20
CA MET A 30 10.70 -3.67 -4.05
C MET A 30 11.27 -2.43 -4.76
N HIS A 31 10.41 -1.66 -5.41
CA HIS A 31 10.86 -0.44 -6.09
C HIS A 31 11.49 0.55 -5.09
N PRO A 32 12.60 1.24 -5.42
CA PRO A 32 13.33 2.09 -4.47
C PRO A 32 12.48 3.14 -3.74
N ASP A 33 11.51 3.78 -4.41
CA ASP A 33 10.60 4.73 -3.76
C ASP A 33 9.69 4.05 -2.72
N ILE A 34 9.26 2.81 -2.99
CA ILE A 34 8.41 2.05 -2.07
C ILE A 34 9.25 1.46 -0.93
N GLN A 35 10.47 1.01 -1.23
CA GLN A 35 11.43 0.60 -0.22
C GLN A 35 11.72 1.76 0.77
N THR A 36 11.91 2.98 0.27
CA THR A 36 12.09 4.17 1.12
C THR A 36 10.86 4.43 2.01
N ALA A 37 9.64 4.19 1.50
CA ALA A 37 8.42 4.30 2.30
C ALA A 37 8.38 3.21 3.40
N HIS A 38 8.75 1.97 3.08
CA HIS A 38 8.83 0.87 4.04
C HIS A 38 9.81 1.19 5.18
N GLU A 39 11.03 1.60 4.83
CA GLU A 39 12.07 1.96 5.81
C GLU A 39 11.66 3.13 6.70
N ALA A 40 10.93 4.11 6.14
CA ALA A 40 10.41 5.23 6.92
C ALA A 40 9.36 4.78 7.96
N ILE A 41 8.50 3.82 7.61
CA ILE A 41 7.54 3.22 8.55
C ILE A 41 8.28 2.49 9.65
N ASP A 42 9.20 1.58 9.30
CA ASP A 42 9.94 0.79 10.27
C ASP A 42 10.71 1.67 11.24
N LYS A 43 11.45 2.65 10.73
CA LYS A 43 12.21 3.61 11.57
C LYS A 43 11.31 4.43 12.51
N ALA A 44 10.16 4.90 12.03
CA ALA A 44 9.27 5.73 12.84
C ALA A 44 8.58 4.93 13.96
N THR A 45 8.35 3.62 13.74
CA THR A 45 7.65 2.72 14.67
C THR A 45 8.58 1.78 15.43
N GLU A 46 9.89 1.90 15.24
CA GLU A 46 10.89 1.05 15.89
C GLU A 46 10.72 1.04 17.42
N SER A 47 10.62 -0.16 17.99
CA SER A 47 10.46 -0.41 19.42
C SER A 47 9.24 0.25 20.08
N MET A 48 8.23 0.66 19.32
CA MET A 48 6.97 1.16 19.90
C MET A 48 6.16 0.02 20.52
N THR A 49 5.76 0.21 21.77
CA THR A 49 4.80 -0.68 22.44
C THR A 49 3.37 -0.43 21.96
N THR A 50 2.45 -1.36 22.24
CA THR A 50 1.03 -1.20 21.94
C THR A 50 0.45 0.08 22.55
N ASP A 51 0.78 0.37 23.82
CA ASP A 51 0.33 1.58 24.51
C ASP A 51 0.82 2.85 23.81
N GLN A 52 2.06 2.84 23.31
CA GLN A 52 2.60 3.95 22.54
C GLN A 52 1.94 4.10 21.18
N LEU A 53 1.52 3.00 20.55
CA LEU A 53 0.81 3.05 19.28
C LEU A 53 -0.60 3.66 19.41
N ILE A 54 -1.27 3.44 20.53
CA ILE A 54 -2.64 3.95 20.75
C ILE A 54 -2.69 5.30 21.48
N TRP A 55 -1.56 5.78 22.00
CA TRP A 55 -1.51 7.07 22.69
C TRP A 55 -1.69 8.24 21.69
N HIS A 56 -2.48 9.23 22.08
CA HIS A 56 -2.64 10.47 21.33
C HIS A 56 -3.09 11.63 22.22
N PRO A 57 -2.74 12.89 21.86
CA PRO A 57 -3.37 14.07 22.43
C PRO A 57 -4.84 14.18 22.00
N GLU A 58 -5.65 14.88 22.76
CA GLU A 58 -7.06 15.10 22.46
C GLU A 58 -7.26 15.63 21.03
N GLY A 59 -8.24 15.07 20.31
CA GLY A 59 -8.63 15.47 18.96
C GLY A 59 -7.60 15.16 17.85
N LYS A 60 -6.57 14.35 18.14
CA LYS A 60 -5.57 13.90 17.17
C LYS A 60 -5.63 12.38 16.98
N TRP A 61 -5.25 11.93 15.81
CA TRP A 61 -5.04 10.51 15.57
C TRP A 61 -3.83 10.01 16.36
N CYS A 62 -3.94 8.78 16.87
CA CYS A 62 -2.81 8.05 17.41
C CYS A 62 -1.94 7.47 16.27
N THR A 63 -0.80 6.91 16.64
CA THR A 63 0.08 6.25 15.65
C THR A 63 -0.62 5.09 14.94
N ALA A 64 -1.38 4.26 15.66
CA ALA A 64 -2.13 3.15 15.05
C ALA A 64 -3.12 3.63 13.99
N GLU A 65 -3.86 4.72 14.26
CA GLU A 65 -4.81 5.31 13.29
C GLU A 65 -4.09 5.90 12.07
N ILE A 66 -2.93 6.54 12.25
CA ILE A 66 -2.10 7.03 11.13
C ILE A 66 -1.63 5.87 10.25
N LEU A 67 -1.19 4.77 10.87
CA LEU A 67 -0.76 3.57 10.13
C LEU A 67 -1.93 2.87 9.45
N GLU A 68 -3.10 2.80 10.09
CA GLU A 68 -4.33 2.27 9.47
C GLU A 68 -4.74 3.09 8.25
N HIS A 69 -4.68 4.43 8.35
CA HIS A 69 -4.93 5.33 7.21
C HIS A 69 -4.03 4.98 6.01
N LEU A 70 -2.73 4.83 6.25
CA LEU A 70 -1.79 4.44 5.20
C LEU A 70 -2.06 3.03 4.67
N ALA A 71 -2.36 2.06 5.55
CA ALA A 71 -2.70 0.69 5.16
C ALA A 71 -3.93 0.65 4.24
N LEU A 72 -4.97 1.43 4.56
CA LEU A 72 -6.17 1.57 3.73
C LEU A 72 -5.85 2.22 2.37
N ALA A 73 -4.98 3.24 2.34
CA ALA A 73 -4.55 3.88 1.11
C ALA A 73 -3.76 2.92 0.21
N PHE A 74 -2.83 2.14 0.77
CA PHE A 74 -2.05 1.15 0.02
C PHE A 74 -2.93 0.01 -0.50
N GLY A 75 -3.77 -0.58 0.37
CA GLY A 75 -4.66 -1.67 -0.01
C GLY A 75 -5.69 -1.25 -1.07
N GLY A 76 -6.24 -0.03 -0.94
CA GLY A 76 -7.12 0.55 -1.95
C GLY A 76 -6.43 0.74 -3.29
N THR A 77 -5.20 1.25 -3.29
CA THR A 77 -4.37 1.42 -4.50
C THR A 77 -4.02 0.06 -5.11
N ALA A 78 -3.60 -0.93 -4.31
CA ALA A 78 -3.29 -2.28 -4.78
C ALA A 78 -4.49 -2.91 -5.50
N LYS A 79 -5.67 -2.88 -4.88
CA LYS A 79 -6.91 -3.41 -5.45
C LYS A 79 -7.29 -2.70 -6.75
N PHE A 80 -7.24 -1.38 -6.77
CA PHE A 80 -7.60 -0.57 -7.93
C PHE A 80 -6.64 -0.79 -9.10
N LEU A 81 -5.34 -0.65 -8.88
CA LEU A 81 -4.34 -0.82 -9.94
C LEU A 81 -4.18 -2.27 -10.37
N GLY A 82 -4.40 -3.25 -9.49
CA GLY A 82 -4.48 -4.66 -9.85
C GLY A 82 -5.57 -4.92 -10.89
N LYS A 83 -6.74 -4.28 -10.74
CA LYS A 83 -7.80 -4.34 -11.77
C LYS A 83 -7.37 -3.68 -13.07
N VAL A 84 -6.76 -2.49 -13.03
CA VAL A 84 -6.24 -1.80 -14.23
C VAL A 84 -5.22 -2.67 -14.98
N ALA A 85 -4.33 -3.34 -14.25
CA ALA A 85 -3.36 -4.26 -14.84
C ALA A 85 -4.03 -5.50 -15.46
N ALA A 86 -5.06 -6.06 -14.81
CA ALA A 86 -5.82 -7.20 -15.34
C ALA A 86 -6.56 -6.82 -16.62
N ASP A 87 -7.20 -5.65 -16.65
CA ASP A 87 -7.93 -5.14 -17.82
C ASP A 87 -6.98 -4.78 -18.99
N GLY A 88 -5.68 -4.56 -18.71
CA GLY A 88 -4.67 -4.20 -19.71
C GLY A 88 -4.93 -2.86 -20.40
N LYS A 89 -5.74 -1.99 -19.79
CA LYS A 89 -6.13 -0.68 -20.34
C LYS A 89 -6.03 0.40 -19.28
N SER A 90 -5.54 1.57 -19.69
CA SER A 90 -5.56 2.76 -18.83
C SER A 90 -7.01 3.17 -18.53
N SER A 91 -7.26 3.49 -17.25
CA SER A 91 -8.51 4.12 -16.78
C SER A 91 -8.35 5.63 -16.51
N ALA A 92 -7.26 6.24 -16.96
CA ALA A 92 -6.96 7.64 -16.72
C ALA A 92 -7.85 8.59 -17.54
N SER A 93 -8.38 9.62 -16.86
CA SER A 93 -9.16 10.69 -17.47
C SER A 93 -8.26 11.77 -18.13
N LYS A 94 -8.88 12.76 -18.77
CA LYS A 94 -8.16 13.95 -19.24
C LYS A 94 -7.70 14.80 -18.07
N MET A 95 -6.42 15.18 -18.05
CA MET A 95 -5.82 15.98 -17.00
C MET A 95 -6.20 17.45 -17.09
N THR A 96 -6.63 18.03 -15.97
CA THR A 96 -6.88 19.47 -15.82
C THR A 96 -5.61 20.23 -15.43
N MET A 97 -5.59 21.57 -15.64
CA MET A 97 -4.47 22.43 -15.18
C MET A 97 -4.28 22.38 -13.66
N LYS A 98 -5.38 22.35 -12.89
CA LYS A 98 -5.33 22.24 -11.41
C LYS A 98 -4.65 20.95 -10.98
N GLN A 99 -4.95 19.83 -11.64
CA GLN A 99 -4.30 18.54 -11.38
C GLN A 99 -2.82 18.56 -11.76
N ARG A 100 -2.43 19.19 -12.86
CA ARG A 100 -1.00 19.38 -13.24
C ARG A 100 -0.21 20.07 -12.13
N ILE A 101 -0.74 21.16 -11.59
CA ILE A 101 -0.11 21.91 -10.49
C ILE A 101 -0.05 21.02 -9.24
N GLY A 102 -1.14 20.36 -8.86
CA GLY A 102 -1.18 19.45 -7.71
C GLY A 102 -0.16 18.32 -7.82
N ILE A 103 -0.04 17.69 -8.99
CA ILE A 103 0.95 16.65 -9.26
C ILE A 103 2.38 17.22 -9.13
N ALA A 104 2.67 18.38 -9.73
CA ALA A 104 3.99 19.01 -9.66
C ALA A 104 4.38 19.34 -8.21
N VAL A 105 3.46 19.86 -7.41
CA VAL A 105 3.70 20.16 -5.98
C VAL A 105 3.99 18.88 -5.20
N VAL A 106 3.16 17.85 -5.36
CA VAL A 106 3.28 16.62 -4.55
C VAL A 106 4.44 15.75 -5.02
N THR A 107 4.56 15.49 -6.33
CA THR A 107 5.59 14.57 -6.83
C THR A 107 6.90 15.26 -7.19
N GLY A 108 6.89 16.53 -7.57
CA GLY A 108 8.08 17.32 -7.86
C GLY A 108 8.61 18.04 -6.62
N GLY A 109 7.75 18.77 -5.91
CA GLY A 109 8.11 19.50 -4.68
C GLY A 109 8.18 18.61 -3.43
N GLU A 110 7.78 17.33 -3.53
CA GLU A 110 7.73 16.38 -2.41
C GLU A 110 6.96 16.92 -1.17
N PHE A 111 5.91 17.68 -1.41
CA PHE A 111 5.15 18.36 -0.37
C PHE A 111 3.66 18.02 -0.41
N ILE A 112 3.10 17.65 0.74
CA ILE A 112 1.66 17.50 0.94
C ILE A 112 1.20 18.60 1.89
N PRO A 113 0.29 19.50 1.46
CA PRO A 113 -0.28 20.52 2.33
C PRO A 113 -1.02 19.89 3.50
N GLY A 114 -0.71 20.33 4.71
CA GLY A 114 -1.41 19.90 5.93
C GLY A 114 -2.85 20.43 6.01
N GLY A 115 -3.58 20.01 7.06
CA GLY A 115 -4.91 20.53 7.40
C GLY A 115 -6.06 20.03 6.53
N ARG A 116 -5.83 19.08 5.63
CA ARG A 116 -6.90 18.44 4.85
C ARG A 116 -7.45 17.22 5.59
N LYS A 117 -8.78 17.09 5.62
CA LYS A 117 -9.42 15.87 6.11
C LYS A 117 -9.12 14.71 5.15
N ALA A 118 -8.87 13.53 5.70
CA ALA A 118 -8.71 12.31 4.92
C ALA A 118 -10.02 12.00 4.16
N PRO A 119 -9.94 11.52 2.91
CA PRO A 119 -11.11 10.98 2.22
C PRO A 119 -11.75 9.84 3.03
N GLN A 120 -13.08 9.73 2.99
CA GLN A 120 -13.84 8.75 3.78
C GLN A 120 -13.35 7.30 3.60
N GLY A 121 -12.92 6.93 2.38
CA GLY A 121 -12.45 5.57 2.07
C GLY A 121 -11.14 5.16 2.76
N VAL A 122 -10.37 6.12 3.28
CA VAL A 122 -9.09 5.90 3.97
C VAL A 122 -9.09 6.48 5.40
N THR A 123 -10.26 6.87 5.92
CA THR A 123 -10.41 7.24 7.33
C THR A 123 -10.25 6.00 8.21
N PRO A 124 -9.47 6.04 9.30
CA PRO A 124 -9.30 4.93 10.23
C PRO A 124 -10.64 4.42 10.75
N LYS A 125 -10.74 3.09 10.96
CA LYS A 125 -11.95 2.39 11.38
C LYS A 125 -11.76 1.63 12.70
N GLY A 126 -10.61 1.81 13.35
CA GLY A 126 -10.29 1.17 14.62
C GLY A 126 -9.63 -0.20 14.47
N MET A 127 -8.68 -0.34 13.55
CA MET A 127 -7.86 -1.55 13.45
C MET A 127 -7.09 -1.77 14.76
N ALA A 128 -7.06 -3.03 15.24
CA ALA A 128 -6.32 -3.38 16.44
C ALA A 128 -4.82 -3.05 16.28
N ALA A 129 -4.21 -2.48 17.33
CA ALA A 129 -2.86 -1.93 17.27
C ALA A 129 -1.79 -2.97 16.91
N ASP A 130 -1.98 -4.24 17.29
CA ASP A 130 -1.11 -5.37 16.93
C ASP A 130 -1.23 -5.78 15.46
N GLN A 131 -2.33 -5.42 14.80
CA GLN A 131 -2.61 -5.75 13.39
C GLN A 131 -2.15 -4.68 12.41
N VAL A 132 -1.91 -3.42 12.86
CA VAL A 132 -1.62 -2.33 11.92
C VAL A 132 -0.28 -2.50 11.20
N LEU A 133 0.79 -2.90 11.89
CA LEU A 133 2.13 -3.07 11.29
C LEU A 133 2.19 -4.24 10.31
N PRO A 134 1.69 -5.45 10.62
CA PRO A 134 1.58 -6.51 9.62
C PRO A 134 0.75 -6.11 8.40
N THR A 135 -0.38 -5.45 8.63
CA THR A 135 -1.31 -5.05 7.56
C THR A 135 -0.71 -4.00 6.63
N ILE A 136 -0.08 -2.96 7.19
CA ILE A 136 0.52 -1.90 6.37
C ILE A 136 1.68 -2.43 5.51
N ARG A 137 2.54 -3.32 6.06
CA ARG A 137 3.64 -3.94 5.32
C ARG A 137 3.12 -4.81 4.17
N LYS A 138 2.13 -5.64 4.45
CA LYS A 138 1.47 -6.45 3.41
C LYS A 138 0.88 -5.58 2.31
N ASN A 139 0.06 -4.59 2.66
CA ASN A 139 -0.61 -3.74 1.69
C ASN A 139 0.36 -2.88 0.87
N LEU A 140 1.49 -2.50 1.46
CA LEU A 140 2.57 -1.79 0.74
C LEU A 140 3.22 -2.69 -0.32
N SER A 141 3.49 -3.97 0.00
CA SER A 141 4.01 -4.95 -0.96
C SER A 141 3.01 -5.22 -2.08
N ASP A 142 1.75 -5.50 -1.73
CA ASP A 142 0.68 -5.74 -2.72
C ASP A 142 0.52 -4.54 -3.67
N MET A 143 0.67 -3.33 -3.15
CA MET A 143 0.60 -2.10 -3.96
C MET A 143 1.79 -2.00 -4.92
N ASP A 144 3.00 -2.28 -4.49
CA ASP A 144 4.18 -2.25 -5.37
C ASP A 144 4.07 -3.29 -6.50
N GLU A 145 3.56 -4.47 -6.19
CA GLU A 145 3.27 -5.52 -7.17
C GLU A 145 2.21 -5.05 -8.19
N ALA A 146 1.13 -4.42 -7.74
CA ALA A 146 0.08 -3.92 -8.62
C ALA A 146 0.58 -2.79 -9.53
N ILE A 147 1.41 -1.86 -9.00
CA ILE A 147 2.04 -0.80 -9.81
C ILE A 147 2.99 -1.42 -10.84
N SER A 148 3.78 -2.41 -10.44
CA SER A 148 4.72 -3.10 -11.33
C SER A 148 4.00 -3.90 -12.43
N ALA A 149 2.85 -4.50 -12.11
CA ALA A 149 2.00 -5.15 -13.10
C ALA A 149 1.42 -4.16 -14.12
N CYS A 150 1.00 -2.97 -13.67
CA CYS A 150 0.59 -1.88 -14.57
C CYS A 150 1.75 -1.43 -15.47
N GLU A 151 2.95 -1.28 -14.92
CA GLU A 151 4.14 -0.90 -15.67
C GLU A 151 4.47 -1.91 -16.78
N ALA A 152 4.42 -3.20 -16.46
CA ALA A 152 4.66 -4.27 -17.42
C ALA A 152 3.63 -4.33 -18.55
N LYS A 153 2.37 -4.01 -18.26
CA LYS A 153 1.26 -4.07 -19.23
C LYS A 153 1.11 -2.80 -20.06
N LEU A 154 1.28 -1.65 -19.44
CA LEU A 154 0.92 -0.35 -20.02
C LEU A 154 2.14 0.54 -20.32
N GLY A 155 3.32 0.18 -19.77
CA GLY A 155 4.55 0.95 -19.90
C GLY A 155 4.64 2.12 -18.92
N THR A 156 5.75 2.87 -19.01
CA THR A 156 6.12 3.90 -18.04
C THR A 156 5.62 5.30 -18.37
N LYS A 157 5.31 5.56 -19.66
CA LYS A 157 5.09 6.93 -20.16
C LYS A 157 3.66 7.42 -20.08
N ILE A 158 2.69 6.52 -20.04
CA ILE A 158 1.27 6.87 -20.05
C ILE A 158 0.73 7.08 -18.63
N LYS A 159 -0.35 7.84 -18.52
CA LYS A 159 -1.17 7.88 -17.32
C LYS A 159 -1.96 6.57 -17.23
N ILE A 160 -1.83 5.87 -16.12
CA ILE A 160 -2.44 4.53 -15.98
C ILE A 160 -3.83 4.59 -15.33
N ALA A 161 -4.04 5.51 -14.41
CA ALA A 161 -5.28 5.63 -13.65
C ALA A 161 -5.36 6.96 -12.90
N ASP A 162 -6.57 7.33 -12.45
CA ASP A 162 -6.81 8.53 -11.67
C ASP A 162 -6.62 8.28 -10.17
N HIS A 163 -5.74 9.07 -9.56
CA HIS A 163 -5.69 9.20 -8.11
C HIS A 163 -6.84 10.09 -7.62
N PRO A 164 -7.58 9.73 -6.54
CA PRO A 164 -8.78 10.47 -6.11
C PRO A 164 -8.59 11.97 -5.91
N VAL A 165 -7.40 12.41 -5.51
CA VAL A 165 -7.09 13.82 -5.24
C VAL A 165 -6.29 14.47 -6.37
N LEU A 166 -5.33 13.74 -6.96
CA LEU A 166 -4.38 14.28 -7.92
C LEU A 166 -4.81 14.10 -9.39
N GLY A 167 -5.80 13.24 -9.65
CA GLY A 167 -6.18 12.86 -11.02
C GLY A 167 -5.18 11.90 -11.67
N PRO A 168 -5.04 11.93 -13.00
CA PRO A 168 -4.31 10.91 -13.74
C PRO A 168 -2.80 10.91 -13.46
N LEU A 169 -2.27 9.75 -13.04
CA LEU A 169 -0.87 9.54 -12.70
C LEU A 169 -0.21 8.46 -13.58
N THR A 170 1.09 8.63 -13.85
CA THR A 170 1.95 7.56 -14.39
C THR A 170 2.36 6.60 -13.26
N VAL A 171 2.93 5.42 -13.60
CA VAL A 171 3.48 4.48 -12.60
C VAL A 171 4.51 5.14 -11.68
N ALA A 172 5.43 5.93 -12.24
CA ALA A 172 6.43 6.66 -11.45
C ALA A 172 5.79 7.68 -10.50
N GLN A 173 4.72 8.36 -10.92
CA GLN A 173 4.00 9.33 -10.09
C GLN A 173 3.20 8.65 -8.98
N TRP A 174 2.63 7.45 -9.20
CA TRP A 174 2.00 6.65 -8.16
C TRP A 174 3.00 6.27 -7.07
N ARG A 175 4.17 5.72 -7.44
CA ARG A 175 5.23 5.36 -6.49
C ARG A 175 5.72 6.58 -5.71
N LYS A 176 6.01 7.68 -6.43
CA LYS A 176 6.46 8.94 -5.82
C LYS A 176 5.43 9.52 -4.85
N PHE A 177 4.14 9.51 -5.22
CA PHE A 177 3.06 9.94 -4.35
C PHE A 177 3.07 9.14 -3.04
N HIS A 178 3.10 7.82 -3.09
CA HIS A 178 3.06 6.99 -1.89
C HIS A 178 4.29 7.18 -1.01
N LYS A 179 5.49 7.35 -1.58
CA LYS A 179 6.68 7.74 -0.82
C LYS A 179 6.49 9.06 -0.06
N VAL A 180 6.03 10.09 -0.76
CA VAL A 180 5.83 11.43 -0.18
C VAL A 180 4.72 11.41 0.87
N HIS A 181 3.63 10.68 0.61
CA HIS A 181 2.52 10.50 1.54
C HIS A 181 2.94 9.79 2.83
N THR A 182 3.67 8.68 2.70
CA THR A 182 4.25 7.98 3.84
C THR A 182 5.16 8.89 4.65
N ARG A 183 6.09 9.58 4.00
CA ARG A 183 7.01 10.51 4.68
C ARG A 183 6.25 11.63 5.43
N HIS A 184 5.18 12.16 4.86
CA HIS A 184 4.33 13.15 5.52
C HIS A 184 3.75 12.60 6.83
N HIS A 185 3.20 11.39 6.81
CA HIS A 185 2.61 10.76 7.99
C HIS A 185 3.65 10.27 9.01
N MET A 186 4.82 9.82 8.57
CA MET A 186 5.89 9.45 9.51
C MET A 186 6.43 10.65 10.29
N LYS A 187 6.42 11.86 9.72
CA LYS A 187 6.70 13.08 10.49
C LYS A 187 5.68 13.30 11.63
N GLN A 188 4.40 12.96 11.40
CA GLN A 188 3.38 13.04 12.44
C GLN A 188 3.62 11.99 13.55
N VAL A 189 3.97 10.75 13.18
CA VAL A 189 4.33 9.69 14.15
C VAL A 189 5.52 10.10 15.01
N VAL A 190 6.58 10.64 14.40
CA VAL A 190 7.76 11.13 15.15
C VAL A 190 7.39 12.26 16.10
N ALA A 191 6.51 13.18 15.67
CA ALA A 191 6.02 14.26 16.54
C ALA A 191 5.19 13.75 17.72
N LEU A 192 4.34 12.72 17.52
CA LEU A 192 3.60 12.06 18.59
C LEU A 192 4.54 11.40 19.61
N ARG A 193 5.56 10.67 19.14
CA ARG A 193 6.58 10.05 20.01
C ARG A 193 7.29 11.10 20.88
N ALA A 194 7.68 12.22 20.32
CA ALA A 194 8.33 13.30 21.05
C ALA A 194 7.41 13.90 22.13
N GLN A 195 6.11 14.04 21.84
CA GLN A 195 5.13 14.53 22.83
C GLN A 195 4.92 13.55 23.99
N MET A 196 4.85 12.24 23.71
CA MET A 196 4.78 11.20 24.76
C MET A 196 5.97 11.31 25.73
N SER A 197 7.19 11.40 25.19
CA SER A 197 8.40 11.46 26.00
C SER A 197 8.43 12.71 26.89
N ASN A 198 7.96 13.86 26.37
CA ASN A 198 7.91 15.11 27.12
C ASN A 198 6.79 15.13 28.17
N GLY A 199 5.68 14.42 27.93
CA GLY A 199 4.55 14.30 28.87
C GLY A 199 4.85 13.39 30.06
N GLN A 200 5.71 12.38 29.89
CA GLN A 200 6.16 11.48 30.94
C GLN A 200 7.26 12.10 31.85
N SER A 201 7.84 13.20 31.41
CA SER A 201 8.95 13.87 32.14
C SER A 201 8.48 15.01 33.03
N LYS A 202 7.18 15.21 33.26
CA LYS A 202 6.65 16.15 34.25
C LYS A 202 6.27 15.38 35.50
N PRO A 203 6.97 15.62 36.66
CA PRO A 203 6.61 15.10 37.98
C PRO A 203 5.29 15.66 38.46
#